data_08085999f8d04ccaea144a9de4e146e7
#
_entry.id   08085999f8d04ccaea144a9de4e146e7
#
_cell.length_a   1.000
_cell.length_b   1.000
_cell.length_c   1.000
_cell.angle_alpha   90.00
_cell.angle_beta   90.00
_cell.angle_gamma   90.00
#
_symmetry.space_group_name_H-M   'P 1'
#
loop_
_entity.id
_entity.type
_entity.pdbx_description
1 polymer ?
#
loop_
_entity_poly.entity_id
_entity_poly.type
_entity_poly.pdbx_seq_one_letter_code
_entity_poly.pdbx_strand_id
1 'polypeptide(L)'
;MRVISGIAIGTKLNSIESESTRPTLDRVKEAFFSSIHPKINEETIVLDLFAGSGQIGIEFLSRGAKKVYFCEKNPLAVKMIKQNLERTRFNENSVIINKDYKIALEQLEKSNVQVNIIYIDPPYKLNIAVKSIDYILSSNLLSEDGVIVIETDEEERELQELENLNIEIYSIKRYGRVKLIFLKRKE
;
A
#
# COMPACT_ATOMS: atom_id res chain seq x y z
N MET A 1 -1.41 1.19 17.72
CA MET A 1 -1.23 1.87 16.43
C MET A 1 -2.23 3.03 16.30
N ARG A 2 -1.92 4.12 15.58
CA ARG A 2 -2.84 5.27 15.42
C ARG A 2 -2.64 5.93 14.06
N VAL A 3 -3.66 6.66 13.62
CA VAL A 3 -3.57 7.58 12.48
C VAL A 3 -2.70 8.79 12.87
N ILE A 4 -1.71 9.14 12.04
CA ILE A 4 -0.70 10.16 12.36
C ILE A 4 -0.99 11.52 11.74
N SER A 5 -1.83 11.60 10.71
CA SER A 5 -2.15 12.88 10.06
C SER A 5 -3.53 12.85 9.40
N GLY A 6 -4.01 14.03 8.96
CA GLY A 6 -5.27 14.16 8.24
C GLY A 6 -6.50 14.23 9.15
N ILE A 7 -7.68 14.02 8.55
CA ILE A 7 -8.97 14.25 9.22
C ILE A 7 -9.28 13.25 10.34
N ALA A 8 -8.64 12.07 10.35
CA ALA A 8 -8.79 11.06 11.40
C ALA A 8 -7.60 11.00 12.35
N ILE A 9 -6.75 12.03 12.40
CA ILE A 9 -5.55 12.09 13.25
C ILE A 9 -5.83 11.68 14.69
N GLY A 10 -4.94 10.87 15.29
CA GLY A 10 -5.04 10.42 16.67
C GLY A 10 -5.97 9.21 16.90
N THR A 11 -6.78 8.82 15.92
CA THR A 11 -7.67 7.67 16.03
C THR A 11 -6.84 6.39 16.23
N LYS A 12 -7.12 5.66 17.33
CA LYS A 12 -6.47 4.38 17.61
C LYS A 12 -7.01 3.30 16.69
N LEU A 13 -6.09 2.54 16.07
CA LEU A 13 -6.41 1.43 15.19
C LEU A 13 -6.09 0.10 15.90
N ASN A 14 -6.91 -0.91 15.63
CA ASN A 14 -6.62 -2.28 16.01
C ASN A 14 -5.45 -2.79 15.16
N SER A 15 -4.58 -3.60 15.76
CA SER A 15 -3.47 -4.27 15.07
C SER A 15 -3.38 -5.72 15.50
N ILE A 16 -2.71 -6.55 14.72
CA ILE A 16 -2.38 -7.92 15.12
C ILE A 16 -1.35 -7.82 16.24
N GLU A 17 -1.55 -8.51 17.35
CA GLU A 17 -0.74 -8.39 18.59
C GLU A 17 0.77 -8.61 18.42
N SER A 18 1.22 -9.22 17.32
CA SER A 18 2.63 -9.45 17.02
C SER A 18 3.40 -8.21 16.53
N GLU A 19 2.70 -7.17 16.13
CA GLU A 19 3.34 -5.92 15.69
C GLU A 19 3.57 -5.02 16.90
N SER A 20 4.74 -5.16 17.51
CA SER A 20 5.17 -4.24 18.55
C SER A 20 5.10 -2.80 18.01
N THR A 21 4.36 -1.96 18.70
CA THR A 21 4.32 -0.51 18.50
C THR A 21 5.73 0.07 18.73
N ARG A 22 6.58 0.00 17.71
CA ARG A 22 7.92 0.58 17.79
C ARG A 22 7.85 2.02 17.30
N PRO A 23 8.42 2.99 18.02
CA PRO A 23 8.56 4.37 17.55
C PRO A 23 9.21 4.47 16.16
N THR A 24 9.99 3.46 15.77
CA THR A 24 10.57 3.34 14.43
C THR A 24 9.52 3.23 13.33
N LEU A 25 8.46 2.45 13.54
CA LEU A 25 7.38 2.27 12.54
C LEU A 25 6.60 3.55 12.28
N ASP A 26 6.29 4.33 13.32
CA ASP A 26 5.62 5.63 13.15
C ASP A 26 6.51 6.61 12.38
N ARG A 27 7.82 6.65 12.62
CA ARG A 27 8.77 7.49 11.87
C ARG A 27 8.89 7.09 10.40
N VAL A 28 8.95 5.78 10.10
CA VAL A 28 8.98 5.28 8.73
C VAL A 28 7.71 5.69 8.01
N LYS A 29 6.55 5.50 8.63
CA LYS A 29 5.25 5.89 8.10
C LYS A 29 5.16 7.40 7.85
N GLU A 30 5.58 8.23 8.79
CA GLU A 30 5.65 9.69 8.61
C GLU A 30 6.54 10.08 7.43
N ALA A 31 7.71 9.49 7.33
CA ALA A 31 8.66 9.77 6.26
C ALA A 31 8.14 9.29 4.90
N PHE A 32 7.48 8.13 4.85
CA PHE A 32 6.80 7.65 3.65
C PHE A 32 5.74 8.65 3.20
N PHE A 33 4.81 8.99 4.08
CA PHE A 33 3.71 9.89 3.73
C PHE A 33 4.19 11.31 3.40
N SER A 34 5.24 11.81 4.04
CA SER A 34 5.86 13.09 3.64
C SER A 34 6.39 13.04 2.20
N SER A 35 6.87 11.89 1.75
CA SER A 35 7.40 11.72 0.40
C SER A 35 6.33 11.58 -0.67
N ILE A 36 5.20 10.96 -0.34
CA ILE A 36 4.12 10.71 -1.29
C ILE A 36 3.00 11.76 -1.21
N HIS A 37 3.04 12.62 -0.19
CA HIS A 37 2.01 13.64 0.05
C HIS A 37 1.64 14.49 -1.17
N PRO A 38 2.59 14.97 -2.00
CA PRO A 38 2.26 15.74 -3.20
C PRO A 38 1.40 15.00 -4.23
N LYS A 39 1.32 13.67 -4.14
CA LYS A 39 0.52 12.82 -5.02
C LYS A 39 -0.84 12.44 -4.42
N ILE A 40 -1.16 12.90 -3.20
CA ILE A 40 -2.43 12.60 -2.52
C ILE A 40 -3.37 13.79 -2.67
N ASN A 41 -4.53 13.56 -3.29
CA ASN A 41 -5.60 14.53 -3.44
C ASN A 41 -6.97 13.82 -3.52
N GLU A 42 -8.05 14.58 -3.67
CA GLU A 42 -9.44 14.10 -3.70
C GLU A 42 -9.78 13.21 -4.92
N GLU A 43 -8.88 13.07 -5.89
CA GLU A 43 -9.02 12.16 -7.03
C GLU A 43 -8.16 10.89 -6.87
N THR A 44 -7.26 10.87 -5.89
CA THR A 44 -6.31 9.77 -5.70
C THR A 44 -7.00 8.48 -5.29
N ILE A 45 -6.80 7.43 -6.09
CA ILE A 45 -7.24 6.06 -5.81
C ILE A 45 -6.01 5.23 -5.46
N VAL A 46 -6.09 4.49 -4.36
CA VAL A 46 -4.97 3.72 -3.81
C VAL A 46 -5.31 2.24 -3.76
N LEU A 47 -4.33 1.39 -4.04
CA LEU A 47 -4.36 -0.04 -3.76
C LEU A 47 -3.34 -0.37 -2.67
N ASP A 48 -3.82 -0.82 -1.52
CA ASP A 48 -3.03 -1.43 -0.45
C ASP A 48 -3.07 -2.95 -0.65
N LEU A 49 -2.04 -3.50 -1.30
CA LEU A 49 -2.09 -4.85 -1.88
C LEU A 49 -1.91 -5.96 -0.82
N PHE A 50 -1.34 -5.63 0.34
CA PHE A 50 -1.15 -6.54 1.47
C PHE A 50 -1.54 -5.81 2.76
N ALA A 51 -2.82 -5.49 2.88
CA ALA A 51 -3.29 -4.44 3.77
C ALA A 51 -3.15 -4.75 5.28
N GLY A 52 -3.02 -6.01 5.69
CA GLY A 52 -2.90 -6.37 7.09
C GLY A 52 -4.04 -5.79 7.94
N SER A 53 -3.72 -4.89 8.86
CA SER A 53 -4.71 -4.17 9.67
C SER A 53 -5.37 -2.96 8.96
N GLY A 54 -4.94 -2.65 7.73
CA GLY A 54 -5.42 -1.51 6.92
C GLY A 54 -4.80 -0.17 7.29
N GLN A 55 -3.73 -0.16 8.07
CA GLN A 55 -3.14 1.08 8.58
C GLN A 55 -2.71 2.05 7.48
N ILE A 56 -2.03 1.55 6.45
CA ILE A 56 -1.49 2.37 5.36
C ILE A 56 -2.65 2.94 4.53
N GLY A 57 -3.60 2.10 4.12
CA GLY A 57 -4.76 2.57 3.37
C GLY A 57 -5.61 3.57 4.13
N ILE A 58 -5.82 3.38 5.44
CA ILE A 58 -6.56 4.32 6.30
C ILE A 58 -5.80 5.66 6.42
N GLU A 59 -4.48 5.63 6.50
CA GLU A 59 -3.68 6.86 6.52
C GLU A 59 -3.82 7.64 5.22
N PHE A 60 -3.87 6.97 4.04
CA PHE A 60 -4.18 7.61 2.76
C PHE A 60 -5.55 8.30 2.76
N LEU A 61 -6.59 7.61 3.25
CA LEU A 61 -7.94 8.20 3.36
C LEU A 61 -7.95 9.40 4.30
N SER A 62 -7.27 9.31 5.44
CA SER A 62 -7.16 10.41 6.39
C SER A 62 -6.50 11.64 5.79
N ARG A 63 -5.62 11.46 4.82
CA ARG A 63 -4.90 12.53 4.10
C ARG A 63 -5.62 13.02 2.84
N GLY A 64 -6.83 12.53 2.58
CA GLY A 64 -7.69 13.03 1.50
C GLY A 64 -7.70 12.20 0.23
N ALA A 65 -7.19 10.97 0.23
CA ALA A 65 -7.38 10.07 -0.90
C ALA A 65 -8.88 9.77 -1.11
N LYS A 66 -9.32 9.74 -2.38
CA LYS A 66 -10.71 9.50 -2.78
C LYS A 66 -11.21 8.13 -2.39
N LYS A 67 -10.39 7.12 -2.65
CA LYS A 67 -10.75 5.72 -2.44
C LYS A 67 -9.53 4.85 -2.21
N VAL A 68 -9.70 3.84 -1.36
CA VAL A 68 -8.68 2.81 -1.13
C VAL A 68 -9.27 1.43 -1.32
N TYR A 69 -8.59 0.61 -2.11
CA TYR A 69 -8.81 -0.82 -2.21
C TYR A 69 -7.84 -1.53 -1.25
N PHE A 70 -8.40 -2.28 -0.30
CA PHE A 70 -7.63 -3.09 0.66
C PHE A 70 -7.67 -4.54 0.22
N CYS A 71 -6.53 -5.09 -0.19
CA CYS A 71 -6.41 -6.51 -0.49
C CYS A 71 -5.79 -7.23 0.70
N GLU A 72 -6.52 -8.19 1.25
CA GLU A 72 -6.05 -8.99 2.39
C GLU A 72 -6.68 -10.39 2.36
N LYS A 73 -5.86 -11.43 2.40
CA LYS A 73 -6.34 -12.81 2.37
C LYS A 73 -6.75 -13.38 3.73
N ASN A 74 -6.17 -12.85 4.81
CA ASN A 74 -6.43 -13.34 6.16
C ASN A 74 -7.77 -12.78 6.69
N PRO A 75 -8.79 -13.64 6.97
CA PRO A 75 -10.09 -13.18 7.43
C PRO A 75 -10.04 -12.42 8.78
N LEU A 76 -9.08 -12.73 9.65
CA LEU A 76 -8.92 -12.02 10.91
C LEU A 76 -8.41 -10.59 10.69
N ALA A 77 -7.45 -10.41 9.79
CA ALA A 77 -6.98 -9.09 9.39
C ALA A 77 -8.09 -8.29 8.68
N VAL A 78 -8.87 -8.92 7.80
CA VAL A 78 -10.05 -8.30 7.18
C VAL A 78 -11.06 -7.82 8.23
N LYS A 79 -11.30 -8.59 9.28
CA LYS A 79 -12.16 -8.14 10.40
C LYS A 79 -11.61 -6.89 11.07
N MET A 80 -10.29 -6.81 11.26
CA MET A 80 -9.64 -5.61 11.80
C MET A 80 -9.77 -4.41 10.87
N ILE A 81 -9.54 -4.60 9.57
CA ILE A 81 -9.75 -3.52 8.59
C ILE A 81 -11.16 -2.95 8.73
N LYS A 82 -12.19 -3.80 8.75
CA LYS A 82 -13.59 -3.36 8.91
C LYS A 82 -13.79 -2.53 10.18
N GLN A 83 -13.31 -3.01 11.33
CA GLN A 83 -13.42 -2.30 12.61
C GLN A 83 -12.67 -0.95 12.57
N ASN A 84 -11.50 -0.90 11.93
CA ASN A 84 -10.71 0.32 11.80
C ASN A 84 -11.40 1.32 10.88
N LEU A 85 -12.01 0.87 9.78
CA LEU A 85 -12.79 1.71 8.86
C LEU A 85 -14.04 2.28 9.53
N GLU A 86 -14.78 1.50 10.30
CA GLU A 86 -15.91 1.98 11.10
C GLU A 86 -15.47 3.07 12.09
N ARG A 87 -14.37 2.84 12.81
CA ARG A 87 -13.84 3.76 13.80
C ARG A 87 -13.37 5.09 13.19
N THR A 88 -12.82 5.05 11.99
CA THR A 88 -12.35 6.22 11.25
C THR A 88 -13.42 6.82 10.33
N ARG A 89 -14.59 6.17 10.18
CA ARG A 89 -15.70 6.56 9.31
C ARG A 89 -15.36 6.61 7.82
N PHE A 90 -14.47 5.71 7.37
CA PHE A 90 -14.04 5.64 5.96
C PHE A 90 -14.68 4.49 5.17
N ASN A 91 -15.80 3.92 5.65
CA ASN A 91 -16.45 2.77 4.99
C ASN A 91 -16.83 3.07 3.53
N GLU A 92 -17.37 4.24 3.24
CA GLU A 92 -17.82 4.63 1.90
C GLU A 92 -16.68 4.85 0.90
N ASN A 93 -15.50 5.21 1.42
CA ASN A 93 -14.30 5.45 0.62
C ASN A 93 -13.41 4.20 0.47
N SER A 94 -13.92 3.03 0.88
CA SER A 94 -13.13 1.81 1.01
C SER A 94 -13.78 0.64 0.30
N VAL A 95 -12.94 -0.20 -0.32
CA VAL A 95 -13.34 -1.50 -0.84
C VAL A 95 -12.39 -2.56 -0.28
N ILE A 96 -12.92 -3.58 0.37
CA ILE A 96 -12.13 -4.68 0.91
C ILE A 96 -12.26 -5.88 -0.01
N ILE A 97 -11.12 -6.39 -0.49
CA ILE A 97 -11.03 -7.58 -1.33
C ILE A 97 -10.38 -8.68 -0.50
N ASN A 98 -11.21 -9.57 0.09
CA ASN A 98 -10.72 -10.69 0.89
C ASN A 98 -10.33 -11.85 -0.02
N LYS A 99 -9.22 -11.71 -0.72
CA LYS A 99 -8.67 -12.70 -1.66
C LYS A 99 -7.14 -12.70 -1.59
N ASP A 100 -6.53 -13.73 -2.18
CA ASP A 100 -5.10 -13.69 -2.50
C ASP A 100 -4.82 -12.56 -3.50
N TYR A 101 -3.62 -11.97 -3.43
CA TYR A 101 -3.24 -10.81 -4.24
C TYR A 101 -3.43 -11.02 -5.75
N LYS A 102 -3.17 -12.22 -6.27
CA LYS A 102 -3.34 -12.52 -7.70
C LYS A 102 -4.81 -12.38 -8.12
N ILE A 103 -5.69 -13.00 -7.35
CA ILE A 103 -7.14 -12.94 -7.59
C ILE A 103 -7.66 -11.51 -7.43
N ALA A 104 -7.12 -10.76 -6.47
CA ALA A 104 -7.49 -9.36 -6.27
C ALA A 104 -7.07 -8.49 -7.46
N LEU A 105 -5.85 -8.64 -7.97
CA LEU A 105 -5.38 -7.91 -9.16
C LEU A 105 -6.24 -8.24 -10.39
N GLU A 106 -6.51 -9.53 -10.65
CA GLU A 106 -7.39 -9.94 -11.75
C GLU A 106 -8.81 -9.38 -11.63
N GLN A 107 -9.36 -9.34 -10.41
CA GLN A 107 -10.69 -8.77 -10.16
C GLN A 107 -10.72 -7.27 -10.45
N LEU A 108 -9.71 -6.53 -10.00
CA LEU A 108 -9.59 -5.09 -10.24
C LEU A 108 -9.43 -4.79 -11.74
N GLU A 109 -8.60 -5.53 -12.45
CA GLU A 109 -8.42 -5.41 -13.90
C GLU A 109 -9.72 -5.65 -14.66
N LYS A 110 -10.43 -6.75 -14.38
CA LYS A 110 -11.74 -7.05 -14.97
C LYS A 110 -12.80 -5.99 -14.71
N SER A 111 -12.65 -5.26 -13.61
CA SER A 111 -13.55 -4.14 -13.27
C SER A 111 -13.09 -2.80 -13.86
N ASN A 112 -12.04 -2.80 -14.70
CA ASN A 112 -11.42 -1.61 -15.30
C ASN A 112 -11.06 -0.54 -14.27
N VAL A 113 -10.62 -0.96 -13.09
CA VAL A 113 -10.15 -0.04 -12.04
C VAL A 113 -8.76 0.47 -12.42
N GLN A 114 -8.58 1.78 -12.36
CA GLN A 114 -7.25 2.40 -12.40
C GLN A 114 -6.92 3.00 -11.04
N VAL A 115 -5.69 2.82 -10.60
CA VAL A 115 -5.17 3.33 -9.33
C VAL A 115 -3.96 4.22 -9.55
N ASN A 116 -3.82 5.24 -8.72
CA ASN A 116 -2.72 6.21 -8.80
C ASN A 116 -1.53 5.79 -7.94
N ILE A 117 -1.79 5.09 -6.84
CA ILE A 117 -0.75 4.64 -5.92
C ILE A 117 -1.01 3.19 -5.55
N ILE A 118 0.02 2.35 -5.66
CA ILE A 118 -0.02 0.96 -5.20
C ILE A 118 1.05 0.80 -4.13
N TYR A 119 0.63 0.36 -2.94
CA TYR A 119 1.53 0.04 -1.84
C TYR A 119 1.65 -1.48 -1.70
N ILE A 120 2.89 -1.97 -1.65
CA ILE A 120 3.23 -3.39 -1.66
C ILE A 120 4.14 -3.69 -0.46
N ASP A 121 3.59 -4.32 0.58
CA ASP A 121 4.32 -4.84 1.75
C ASP A 121 4.01 -6.34 1.89
N PRO A 122 4.61 -7.19 1.05
CA PRO A 122 4.30 -8.61 1.01
C PRO A 122 4.92 -9.35 2.20
N PRO A 123 4.37 -10.48 2.62
CA PRO A 123 5.04 -11.36 3.57
C PRO A 123 6.38 -11.82 2.99
N TYR A 124 7.44 -11.69 3.80
CA TYR A 124 8.82 -11.98 3.43
C TYR A 124 9.01 -13.36 2.78
N LYS A 125 9.90 -13.48 1.77
CA LYS A 125 10.50 -14.70 1.19
C LYS A 125 9.94 -15.26 -0.13
N LEU A 126 9.02 -14.62 -0.85
CA LEU A 126 8.37 -15.30 -1.99
C LEU A 126 8.44 -14.58 -3.34
N ASN A 127 9.31 -13.60 -3.54
CA ASN A 127 9.36 -12.77 -4.77
C ASN A 127 7.98 -12.24 -5.18
N ILE A 128 7.12 -12.01 -4.18
CA ILE A 128 5.72 -11.64 -4.42
C ILE A 128 5.63 -10.20 -4.93
N ALA A 129 6.49 -9.31 -4.43
CA ALA A 129 6.50 -7.92 -4.86
C ALA A 129 6.74 -7.81 -6.37
N VAL A 130 7.81 -8.44 -6.86
CA VAL A 130 8.17 -8.39 -8.29
C VAL A 130 7.12 -9.05 -9.18
N LYS A 131 6.57 -10.21 -8.78
CA LYS A 131 5.46 -10.85 -9.50
C LYS A 131 4.20 -10.00 -9.55
N SER A 132 3.91 -9.27 -8.48
CA SER A 132 2.78 -8.33 -8.45
C SER A 132 3.02 -7.18 -9.41
N ILE A 133 4.23 -6.63 -9.44
CA ILE A 133 4.62 -5.52 -10.31
C ILE A 133 4.58 -5.94 -11.78
N ASP A 134 5.11 -7.11 -12.12
CA ASP A 134 5.06 -7.65 -13.49
C ASP A 134 3.60 -7.73 -14.00
N TYR A 135 2.69 -8.25 -13.19
CA TYR A 135 1.26 -8.26 -13.50
C TYR A 135 0.69 -6.85 -13.65
N ILE A 136 0.99 -5.94 -12.72
CA ILE A 136 0.50 -4.56 -12.75
C ILE A 136 0.97 -3.82 -14.01
N LEU A 137 2.23 -4.03 -14.42
CA LEU A 137 2.80 -3.42 -15.62
C LEU A 137 2.17 -3.95 -16.92
N SER A 138 1.80 -5.24 -16.94
CA SER A 138 1.13 -5.86 -18.09
C SER A 138 -0.37 -5.56 -18.17
N SER A 139 -0.95 -4.99 -17.12
CA SER A 139 -2.35 -4.60 -17.00
C SER A 139 -2.55 -3.09 -17.09
N ASN A 140 -3.82 -2.65 -17.15
CA ASN A 140 -4.20 -1.24 -17.09
C ASN A 140 -4.49 -0.74 -15.66
N LEU A 141 -4.04 -1.47 -14.63
CA LEU A 141 -4.34 -1.14 -13.24
C LEU A 141 -3.67 0.14 -12.77
N LEU A 142 -2.42 0.37 -13.14
CA LEU A 142 -1.68 1.57 -12.75
C LEU A 142 -1.95 2.68 -13.76
N SER A 143 -2.40 3.85 -13.28
CA SER A 143 -2.56 5.05 -14.11
C SER A 143 -1.23 5.50 -14.71
N GLU A 144 -1.27 6.33 -15.75
CA GLU A 144 -0.08 6.79 -16.49
C GLU A 144 0.96 7.41 -15.57
N ASP A 145 0.57 8.34 -14.70
CA ASP A 145 1.44 8.99 -13.69
C ASP A 145 1.48 8.22 -12.35
N GLY A 146 1.06 6.97 -12.37
CA GLY A 146 0.93 6.15 -11.17
C GLY A 146 2.27 5.75 -10.57
N VAL A 147 2.25 5.54 -9.26
CA VAL A 147 3.42 5.17 -8.45
C VAL A 147 3.18 3.85 -7.75
N ILE A 148 4.20 2.99 -7.79
CA ILE A 148 4.26 1.78 -6.98
C ILE A 148 5.29 2.02 -5.87
N VAL A 149 4.98 1.63 -4.65
CA VAL A 149 5.91 1.68 -3.52
C VAL A 149 6.03 0.29 -2.93
N ILE A 150 7.26 -0.20 -2.86
CA ILE A 150 7.57 -1.47 -2.17
C ILE A 150 8.15 -1.12 -0.80
N GLU A 151 7.61 -1.72 0.25
CA GLU A 151 8.27 -1.81 1.55
C GLU A 151 8.99 -3.16 1.66
N THR A 152 10.28 -3.15 1.97
CA THR A 152 11.10 -4.36 2.06
C THR A 152 12.24 -4.20 3.06
N ASP A 153 12.75 -5.30 3.60
CA ASP A 153 14.03 -5.38 4.31
C ASP A 153 15.14 -6.03 3.47
N GLU A 154 14.81 -6.52 2.26
CA GLU A 154 15.71 -7.21 1.34
C GLU A 154 15.94 -6.40 0.04
N GLU A 155 16.46 -5.18 0.18
CA GLU A 155 16.66 -4.22 -0.92
C GLU A 155 17.43 -4.80 -2.11
N GLU A 156 18.56 -5.43 -1.85
CA GLU A 156 19.44 -5.94 -2.93
C GLU A 156 18.72 -6.97 -3.80
N ARG A 157 17.99 -7.87 -3.17
CA ARG A 157 17.19 -8.88 -3.89
C ARG A 157 16.11 -8.24 -4.74
N GLU A 158 15.34 -7.32 -4.16
CA GLU A 158 14.26 -6.64 -4.88
C GLU A 158 14.82 -5.85 -6.08
N LEU A 159 15.92 -5.12 -5.91
CA LEU A 159 16.55 -4.36 -6.99
C LEU A 159 17.02 -5.26 -8.13
N GLN A 160 17.69 -6.38 -7.81
CA GLN A 160 18.16 -7.34 -8.81
C GLN A 160 16.99 -7.94 -9.62
N GLU A 161 15.90 -8.27 -8.97
CA GLU A 161 14.73 -8.83 -9.63
C GLU A 161 13.97 -7.80 -10.48
N LEU A 162 13.95 -6.53 -10.06
CA LEU A 162 13.33 -5.43 -10.80
C LEU A 162 14.09 -5.04 -12.08
N GLU A 163 15.38 -5.34 -12.20
CA GLU A 163 16.20 -5.00 -13.38
C GLU A 163 15.60 -5.48 -14.70
N ASN A 164 14.88 -6.60 -14.68
CA ASN A 164 14.27 -7.22 -15.86
C ASN A 164 12.88 -6.65 -16.23
N LEU A 165 12.32 -5.76 -15.40
CA LEU A 165 11.01 -5.16 -15.62
C LEU A 165 11.13 -3.79 -16.31
N ASN A 166 10.10 -3.45 -17.10
CA ASN A 166 10.00 -2.14 -17.75
C ASN A 166 9.51 -1.06 -16.74
N ILE A 167 10.32 -0.84 -15.71
CA ILE A 167 10.01 0.08 -14.62
C ILE A 167 11.21 0.96 -14.28
N GLU A 168 10.95 2.19 -13.87
CA GLU A 168 11.95 3.13 -13.38
C GLU A 168 11.90 3.23 -11.85
N ILE A 169 13.05 3.02 -11.21
CA ILE A 169 13.24 3.30 -9.79
C ILE A 169 13.65 4.77 -9.66
N TYR A 170 12.74 5.62 -9.20
CA TYR A 170 13.06 7.06 -9.12
C TYR A 170 13.47 7.52 -7.71
N SER A 171 13.25 6.69 -6.67
CA SER A 171 13.70 7.00 -5.32
C SER A 171 13.83 5.73 -4.47
N ILE A 172 14.82 5.69 -3.58
CA ILE A 172 14.93 4.68 -2.54
C ILE A 172 15.17 5.40 -1.22
N LYS A 173 14.38 5.08 -0.21
CA LYS A 173 14.53 5.63 1.14
C LYS A 173 14.79 4.53 2.14
N ARG A 174 15.78 4.72 3.00
CA ARG A 174 16.26 3.72 3.94
C ARG A 174 16.07 4.18 5.38
N TYR A 175 15.34 3.39 6.15
CA TYR A 175 15.05 3.65 7.56
C TYR A 175 15.41 2.42 8.40
N GLY A 176 16.69 2.29 8.71
CA GLY A 176 17.23 1.09 9.37
C GLY A 176 17.03 -0.16 8.50
N ARG A 177 16.24 -1.12 8.98
CA ARG A 177 15.93 -2.35 8.22
C ARG A 177 14.88 -2.13 7.13
N VAL A 178 14.00 -1.15 7.30
CA VAL A 178 12.93 -0.87 6.34
C VAL A 178 13.47 -0.02 5.21
N LYS A 179 13.20 -0.44 3.98
CA LYS A 179 13.47 0.32 2.76
C LYS A 179 12.16 0.52 2.00
N LEU A 180 12.03 1.70 1.43
CA LEU A 180 10.93 2.07 0.56
C LEU A 180 11.49 2.33 -0.84
N ILE A 181 11.08 1.51 -1.79
CA ILE A 181 11.48 1.64 -3.20
C ILE A 181 10.30 2.22 -3.96
N PHE A 182 10.50 3.39 -4.55
CA PHE A 182 9.50 4.11 -5.31
C PHE A 182 9.71 3.91 -6.80
N LEU A 183 8.68 3.44 -7.48
CA LEU A 183 8.70 2.99 -8.85
C LEU A 183 7.64 3.71 -9.69
N LYS A 184 7.94 3.95 -10.97
CA LYS A 184 6.99 4.41 -11.98
C LYS A 184 7.22 3.67 -13.29
N ARG A 185 6.26 3.70 -14.22
CA ARG A 185 6.49 3.17 -15.58
C ARG A 185 7.68 3.90 -16.22
N LYS A 186 8.48 3.19 -17.00
CA LYS A 186 9.42 3.85 -17.91
C LYS A 186 8.63 4.53 -19.02
N GLU A 187 9.02 5.75 -19.36
CA GLU A 187 8.54 6.47 -20.54
C GLU A 187 8.99 5.78 -21.83
#